data_754b0b1dbdc6762bc079d5ec9dae9401
#
_entry.id   754b0b1dbdc6762bc079d5ec9dae9401
#
_cell.length_a   1.000
_cell.length_b   1.000
_cell.length_c   1.000
_cell.angle_alpha   90.00
_cell.angle_beta   90.00
_cell.angle_gamma   90.00
#
_symmetry.space_group_name_H-M   'P 1'
#
loop_
_entity.id
_entity.type
_entity.pdbx_description
1 polymer ?
#
loop_
_entity_poly.entity_id
_entity_poly.type
_entity_poly.pdbx_seq_one_letter_code
_entity_poly.pdbx_strand_id
1 'polypeptide(L)'
;MSYQYRYPPTFDKFQDRNGVPPGVRDDQVPTYNSYDNAVLYNDFVVSSLIKDYAKSDPNGFLLYLSDHGEDVFDSVGHKTLGRNENKPTAPMYTIPFMAWASPKWKANHDWNFAGDLDRPYSSSHLIHTWADLAGLSFDELDRSKSLVSDSFKARPLLIGDPYQTEQRALIDFSLMKPKKPDAAPAGVAQQ
;
A
#
# COMPACT_ATOMS: atom_id res chain seq x y z
N MET A 1 -11.86 16.10 2.14
CA MET A 1 -11.39 15.17 3.20
C MET A 1 -10.35 15.92 4.03
N SER A 2 -10.40 15.85 5.35
CA SER A 2 -9.46 16.60 6.22
C SER A 2 -8.58 15.61 6.98
N TYR A 3 -7.30 15.57 6.66
CA TYR A 3 -6.33 14.64 7.27
C TYR A 3 -5.89 15.11 8.67
N GLN A 4 -5.97 16.42 8.97
CA GLN A 4 -5.51 17.05 10.21
C GLN A 4 -6.15 16.48 11.51
N TYR A 5 -7.26 15.73 11.40
CA TYR A 5 -7.92 15.08 12.54
C TYR A 5 -7.66 13.57 12.59
N ARG A 6 -6.74 13.06 11.77
CA ARG A 6 -6.46 11.63 11.65
C ARG A 6 -5.27 11.16 12.48
N TYR A 7 -4.61 12.06 13.17
CA TYR A 7 -3.46 11.77 14.03
C TYR A 7 -3.46 12.66 15.28
N PRO A 8 -2.89 12.19 16.41
CA PRO A 8 -2.74 13.01 17.61
C PRO A 8 -1.64 14.09 17.41
N PRO A 9 -1.69 15.20 18.18
CA PRO A 9 -0.75 16.32 18.01
C PRO A 9 0.74 15.93 18.12
N THR A 10 1.05 14.86 18.83
CA THR A 10 2.42 14.34 18.97
C THR A 10 3.00 13.82 17.64
N PHE A 11 2.14 13.55 16.65
CA PHE A 11 2.51 13.12 15.31
C PHE A 11 2.47 14.25 14.27
N ASP A 12 2.25 15.48 14.66
CA ASP A 12 2.31 16.65 13.78
C ASP A 12 3.76 17.08 13.55
N LYS A 13 4.50 16.29 12.76
CA LYS A 13 5.94 16.41 12.51
C LYS A 13 6.26 17.19 11.25
N PHE A 14 5.45 17.00 10.21
CA PHE A 14 5.61 17.67 8.93
C PHE A 14 4.80 18.95 8.94
N GLN A 15 5.47 20.12 8.93
CA GLN A 15 4.82 21.44 9.08
C GLN A 15 5.32 22.46 8.06
N ASP A 16 6.34 22.13 7.32
CA ASP A 16 6.98 23.02 6.35
C ASP A 16 7.05 22.41 4.95
N ARG A 17 7.84 22.97 4.06
CA ARG A 17 7.98 22.49 2.68
C ARG A 17 9.02 21.36 2.53
N ASN A 18 9.68 20.94 3.59
CA ASN A 18 10.67 19.87 3.50
C ASN A 18 9.99 18.54 3.14
N GLY A 19 10.48 17.87 2.10
CA GLY A 19 9.90 16.64 1.59
C GLY A 19 8.71 16.81 0.64
N VAL A 20 8.15 18.02 0.55
CA VAL A 20 7.03 18.29 -0.38
C VAL A 20 7.56 18.42 -1.83
N PRO A 21 6.97 17.75 -2.83
CA PRO A 21 7.41 17.85 -4.22
C PRO A 21 7.41 19.30 -4.74
N PRO A 22 8.38 19.71 -5.57
CA PRO A 22 8.53 21.09 -6.03
C PRO A 22 7.31 21.65 -6.77
N GLY A 23 6.50 20.81 -7.41
CA GLY A 23 5.31 21.21 -8.15
C GLY A 23 4.06 21.44 -7.30
N VAL A 24 4.07 21.06 -6.02
CA VAL A 24 2.97 21.29 -5.09
C VAL A 24 2.97 22.76 -4.70
N ARG A 25 1.80 23.44 -4.83
CA ARG A 25 1.65 24.86 -4.51
C ARG A 25 1.69 25.11 -3.00
N ASP A 26 2.03 26.33 -2.58
CA ASP A 26 2.13 26.70 -1.16
C ASP A 26 0.82 26.53 -0.40
N ASP A 27 -0.32 26.79 -1.05
CA ASP A 27 -1.64 26.59 -0.46
C ASP A 27 -2.02 25.10 -0.27
N GLN A 28 -1.33 24.19 -0.91
CA GLN A 28 -1.52 22.74 -0.82
C GLN A 28 -0.61 22.08 0.24
N VAL A 29 0.51 22.72 0.58
CA VAL A 29 1.51 22.19 1.53
C VAL A 29 0.89 21.74 2.87
N PRO A 30 -0.01 22.51 3.52
CA PRO A 30 -0.63 22.06 4.77
C PRO A 30 -1.43 20.77 4.64
N THR A 31 -2.10 20.57 3.50
CA THR A 31 -2.86 19.33 3.24
C THR A 31 -1.92 18.15 3.01
N TYR A 32 -0.85 18.36 2.22
CA TYR A 32 0.18 17.36 1.96
C TYR A 32 0.84 16.90 3.27
N ASN A 33 1.31 17.84 4.09
CA ASN A 33 1.91 17.56 5.39
C ASN A 33 0.95 16.84 6.34
N SER A 34 -0.33 17.21 6.35
CA SER A 34 -1.33 16.54 7.18
C SER A 34 -1.54 15.09 6.75
N TYR A 35 -1.46 14.78 5.47
CA TYR A 35 -1.51 13.41 4.97
C TYR A 35 -0.28 12.63 5.44
N ASP A 36 0.92 13.18 5.27
CA ASP A 36 2.16 12.54 5.71
C ASP A 36 2.19 12.28 7.22
N ASN A 37 1.69 13.21 8.03
CA ASN A 37 1.52 13.02 9.47
C ASN A 37 0.53 11.90 9.80
N ALA A 38 -0.55 11.76 9.03
CA ALA A 38 -1.49 10.66 9.20
C ALA A 38 -0.86 9.31 8.82
N VAL A 39 -0.05 9.26 7.75
CA VAL A 39 0.72 8.06 7.36
C VAL A 39 1.74 7.70 8.44
N LEU A 40 2.48 8.68 8.98
CA LEU A 40 3.42 8.48 10.09
C LEU A 40 2.74 7.89 11.33
N TYR A 41 1.56 8.38 11.68
CA TYR A 41 0.79 7.83 12.78
C TYR A 41 0.30 6.41 12.50
N ASN A 42 -0.14 6.14 11.28
CA ASN A 42 -0.55 4.81 10.87
C ASN A 42 0.63 3.80 10.95
N ASP A 43 1.83 4.20 10.54
CA ASP A 43 3.05 3.38 10.67
C ASP A 43 3.32 3.02 12.14
N PHE A 44 3.20 4.00 13.05
CA PHE A 44 3.31 3.75 14.48
C PHE A 44 2.26 2.74 14.99
N VAL A 45 1.01 2.86 14.56
CA VAL A 45 -0.08 1.95 14.95
C VAL A 45 0.20 0.53 14.44
N VAL A 46 0.55 0.38 13.16
CA VAL A 46 0.86 -0.92 12.56
C VAL A 46 2.06 -1.57 13.22
N SER A 47 3.15 -0.81 13.45
CA SER A 47 4.33 -1.33 14.14
C SER A 47 4.04 -1.76 15.57
N SER A 48 3.15 -1.04 16.26
CA SER A 48 2.71 -1.41 17.62
C SER A 48 1.89 -2.69 17.62
N LEU A 49 0.97 -2.84 16.67
CA LEU A 49 0.19 -4.08 16.50
C LEU A 49 1.09 -5.29 16.22
N ILE A 50 2.10 -5.12 15.36
CA ILE A 50 3.08 -6.19 15.09
C ILE A 50 3.83 -6.59 16.37
N LYS A 51 4.30 -5.59 17.15
CA LYS A 51 5.01 -5.84 18.41
C LYS A 51 4.15 -6.59 19.43
N ASP A 52 2.87 -6.24 19.53
CA ASP A 52 1.96 -6.89 20.47
C ASP A 52 1.54 -8.27 19.99
N TYR A 53 1.31 -8.45 18.69
CA TYR A 53 1.05 -9.75 18.10
C TYR A 53 2.24 -10.69 18.26
N ALA A 54 3.47 -10.21 18.04
CA ALA A 54 4.69 -10.98 18.22
C ALA A 54 4.88 -11.52 19.66
N LYS A 55 4.34 -10.81 20.67
CA LYS A 55 4.35 -11.27 22.06
C LYS A 55 3.28 -12.33 22.35
N SER A 56 2.11 -12.19 21.72
CA SER A 56 0.95 -13.04 21.97
C SER A 56 0.98 -14.36 21.18
N ASP A 57 1.53 -14.31 19.96
CA ASP A 57 1.64 -15.48 19.08
C ASP A 57 3.06 -15.62 18.51
N PRO A 58 3.87 -16.52 19.10
CA PRO A 58 5.24 -16.73 18.63
C PRO A 58 5.31 -17.50 17.30
N ASN A 59 4.19 -18.02 16.76
CA ASN A 59 4.14 -18.81 15.54
C ASN A 59 3.09 -18.29 14.54
N GLY A 60 3.04 -16.98 14.35
CA GLY A 60 2.07 -16.34 13.49
C GLY A 60 2.68 -15.49 12.40
N PHE A 61 1.84 -15.07 11.47
CA PHE A 61 2.14 -14.06 10.44
C PHE A 61 1.04 -13.00 10.39
N LEU A 62 1.36 -11.84 9.83
CA LEU A 62 0.46 -10.72 9.66
C LEU A 62 0.63 -10.14 8.26
N LEU A 63 -0.49 -9.86 7.60
CA LEU A 63 -0.53 -9.06 6.38
C LEU A 63 -1.15 -7.71 6.70
N TYR A 64 -0.54 -6.65 6.21
CA TYR A 64 -1.07 -5.30 6.26
C TYR A 64 -1.12 -4.70 4.85
N LEU A 65 -2.24 -4.10 4.51
CA LEU A 65 -2.42 -3.33 3.27
C LEU A 65 -3.49 -2.27 3.50
N SER A 66 -3.51 -1.25 2.65
CA SER A 66 -4.64 -0.32 2.55
C SER A 66 -5.70 -0.90 1.63
N ASP A 67 -6.96 -0.52 1.82
CA ASP A 67 -8.07 -0.86 0.92
C ASP A 67 -7.94 -0.16 -0.44
N HIS A 68 -7.42 1.07 -0.45
CA HIS A 68 -7.09 1.84 -1.65
C HIS A 68 -5.97 2.85 -1.38
N GLY A 69 -5.40 3.41 -2.43
CA GLY A 69 -4.53 4.57 -2.37
C GLY A 69 -5.29 5.88 -2.49
N GLU A 70 -4.59 6.98 -2.31
CA GLU A 70 -5.08 8.34 -2.56
C GLU A 70 -4.04 9.13 -3.36
N ASP A 71 -4.51 10.04 -4.20
CA ASP A 71 -3.66 11.04 -4.83
C ASP A 71 -3.70 12.31 -3.97
N VAL A 72 -2.59 12.64 -3.37
CA VAL A 72 -2.45 13.86 -2.57
C VAL A 72 -1.48 14.79 -3.27
N PHE A 73 -1.91 15.28 -4.44
CA PHE A 73 -1.12 16.12 -5.33
C PHE A 73 0.12 15.42 -5.93
N ASP A 74 0.14 14.07 -5.96
CA ASP A 74 1.29 13.28 -6.44
C ASP A 74 1.32 13.15 -7.96
N SER A 75 0.17 13.18 -8.61
CA SER A 75 0.10 13.05 -10.06
C SER A 75 0.54 14.31 -10.80
N VAL A 76 0.87 14.14 -12.06
CA VAL A 76 1.34 15.22 -12.94
C VAL A 76 0.42 16.45 -12.90
N GLY A 77 1.00 17.60 -12.61
CA GLY A 77 0.30 18.88 -12.49
C GLY A 77 -0.22 19.17 -11.09
N HIS A 78 -0.07 18.27 -10.12
CA HIS A 78 -0.34 18.46 -8.69
C HIS A 78 -1.72 19.06 -8.39
N LYS A 79 -2.77 18.59 -9.10
CA LYS A 79 -4.13 19.13 -8.99
C LYS A 79 -5.12 18.16 -8.37
N THR A 80 -4.78 16.88 -8.28
CA THR A 80 -5.67 15.85 -7.78
C THR A 80 -5.54 15.73 -6.27
N LEU A 81 -6.66 15.64 -5.58
CA LEU A 81 -6.74 15.36 -4.15
C LEU A 81 -7.81 14.30 -3.89
N GLY A 82 -7.42 13.21 -3.24
CA GLY A 82 -8.31 12.12 -2.89
C GLY A 82 -8.44 11.09 -4.00
N ARG A 83 -9.62 10.48 -4.14
CA ARG A 83 -9.89 9.40 -5.07
C ARG A 83 -11.03 9.74 -6.03
N ASN A 84 -10.86 9.41 -7.31
CA ASN A 84 -11.88 9.60 -8.34
C ASN A 84 -11.77 8.48 -9.39
N GLU A 85 -12.69 7.51 -9.34
CA GLU A 85 -12.71 6.35 -10.25
C GLU A 85 -12.91 6.76 -11.72
N ASN A 86 -13.58 7.90 -11.96
CA ASN A 86 -13.81 8.41 -13.33
C ASN A 86 -12.56 9.08 -13.94
N LYS A 87 -11.58 9.42 -13.10
CA LYS A 87 -10.30 10.02 -13.51
C LYS A 87 -9.18 9.37 -12.70
N PRO A 88 -8.94 8.06 -12.89
CA PRO A 88 -7.98 7.32 -12.10
C PRO A 88 -6.57 7.86 -12.31
N THR A 89 -5.81 7.90 -11.22
CA THR A 89 -4.36 8.19 -11.23
C THR A 89 -3.61 7.05 -10.54
N ALA A 90 -2.33 6.89 -10.84
CA ALA A 90 -1.56 5.78 -10.28
C ALA A 90 -1.53 5.77 -8.73
N PRO A 91 -1.38 6.91 -8.02
CA PRO A 91 -1.41 6.93 -6.56
C PRO A 91 -2.71 6.38 -5.95
N MET A 92 -3.86 6.52 -6.62
CA MET A 92 -5.15 6.01 -6.13
C MET A 92 -5.20 4.47 -6.07
N TYR A 93 -4.33 3.79 -6.81
CA TYR A 93 -4.31 2.33 -6.95
C TYR A 93 -2.99 1.69 -6.49
N THR A 94 -2.05 2.51 -6.05
CA THR A 94 -0.79 2.04 -5.47
C THR A 94 -0.91 2.06 -3.94
N ILE A 95 -0.85 0.89 -3.33
CA ILE A 95 -0.98 0.73 -1.88
C ILE A 95 0.23 0.02 -1.30
N PRO A 96 0.60 0.31 -0.04
CA PRO A 96 1.56 -0.51 0.66
C PRO A 96 1.00 -1.91 0.88
N PHE A 97 1.84 -2.92 0.67
CA PHE A 97 1.56 -4.29 1.05
C PHE A 97 2.73 -4.79 1.89
N MET A 98 2.46 -5.17 3.12
CA MET A 98 3.48 -5.65 4.04
C MET A 98 3.10 -7.02 4.58
N ALA A 99 4.07 -7.93 4.58
CA ALA A 99 3.97 -9.21 5.24
C ALA A 99 5.02 -9.28 6.36
N TRP A 100 4.57 -9.64 7.56
CA TRP A 100 5.43 -9.91 8.70
C TRP A 100 5.18 -11.33 9.20
N ALA A 101 6.21 -12.01 9.66
CA ALA A 101 6.06 -13.29 10.33
C ALA A 101 7.05 -13.44 11.47
N SER A 102 6.66 -14.14 12.51
CA SER A 102 7.49 -14.46 13.66
C SER A 102 8.68 -15.36 13.28
N PRO A 103 9.80 -15.31 14.04
CA PRO A 103 10.94 -16.19 13.77
C PRO A 103 10.58 -17.68 13.74
N LYS A 104 9.70 -18.13 14.63
CA LYS A 104 9.26 -19.52 14.67
C LYS A 104 8.44 -19.91 13.44
N TRP A 105 7.56 -19.00 12.99
CA TRP A 105 6.78 -19.23 11.77
C TRP A 105 7.70 -19.34 10.56
N LYS A 106 8.66 -18.43 10.42
CA LYS A 106 9.66 -18.43 9.34
C LYS A 106 10.51 -19.71 9.32
N ALA A 107 10.84 -20.25 10.49
CA ALA A 107 11.61 -21.49 10.58
C ALA A 107 10.82 -22.74 10.17
N ASN A 108 9.50 -22.68 10.27
CA ASN A 108 8.59 -23.79 9.91
C ASN A 108 8.06 -23.69 8.47
N HIS A 109 8.31 -22.58 7.79
CA HIS A 109 7.83 -22.30 6.43
C HIS A 109 9.00 -21.76 5.61
N ASP A 110 9.02 -22.08 4.33
CA ASP A 110 10.01 -21.47 3.42
C ASP A 110 9.67 -20.00 3.17
N TRP A 111 10.16 -19.13 4.07
CA TRP A 111 9.96 -17.70 3.98
C TRP A 111 11.07 -17.05 3.17
N ASN A 112 10.94 -17.09 1.85
CA ASN A 112 11.86 -16.40 0.94
C ASN A 112 11.11 -15.69 -0.19
N PHE A 113 10.56 -14.52 0.12
CA PHE A 113 9.75 -13.74 -0.82
C PHE A 113 10.52 -12.63 -1.52
N ALA A 114 11.85 -12.59 -1.44
CA ALA A 114 12.63 -11.55 -2.09
C ALA A 114 12.39 -11.46 -3.61
N GLY A 115 12.20 -12.62 -4.27
CA GLY A 115 11.86 -12.69 -5.69
C GLY A 115 10.39 -12.34 -6.02
N ASP A 116 9.54 -12.21 -5.00
CA ASP A 116 8.10 -12.00 -5.17
C ASP A 116 7.72 -10.51 -5.07
N LEU A 117 8.62 -9.66 -4.56
CA LEU A 117 8.35 -8.24 -4.28
C LEU A 117 8.00 -7.43 -5.53
N ASP A 118 8.52 -7.84 -6.69
CA ASP A 118 8.28 -7.16 -7.97
C ASP A 118 7.11 -7.75 -8.77
N ARG A 119 6.41 -8.76 -8.22
CA ARG A 119 5.26 -9.37 -8.90
C ARG A 119 4.11 -8.37 -9.01
N PRO A 120 3.52 -8.16 -10.21
CA PRO A 120 2.33 -7.35 -10.36
C PRO A 120 1.15 -8.02 -9.65
N TYR A 121 0.63 -7.38 -8.61
CA TYR A 121 -0.37 -7.97 -7.73
C TYR A 121 -1.55 -7.02 -7.49
N SER A 122 -2.75 -7.58 -7.38
CA SER A 122 -3.97 -6.89 -7.00
C SER A 122 -4.49 -7.41 -5.66
N SER A 123 -4.93 -6.50 -4.79
CA SER A 123 -5.59 -6.84 -3.53
C SER A 123 -6.86 -7.69 -3.69
N SER A 124 -7.46 -7.71 -4.88
CA SER A 124 -8.57 -8.63 -5.22
C SER A 124 -8.20 -10.11 -5.11
N HIS A 125 -6.91 -10.43 -5.11
CA HIS A 125 -6.39 -11.79 -4.97
C HIS A 125 -5.92 -12.12 -3.55
N LEU A 126 -6.13 -11.22 -2.59
CA LEU A 126 -5.61 -11.33 -1.22
C LEU A 126 -5.99 -12.65 -0.55
N ILE A 127 -7.22 -13.12 -0.74
CA ILE A 127 -7.69 -14.37 -0.13
C ILE A 127 -6.82 -15.59 -0.54
N HIS A 128 -6.34 -15.63 -1.77
CA HIS A 128 -5.49 -16.71 -2.27
C HIS A 128 -4.10 -16.65 -1.63
N THR A 129 -3.52 -15.45 -1.50
CA THR A 129 -2.22 -15.26 -0.82
C THR A 129 -2.31 -15.57 0.68
N TRP A 130 -3.36 -15.09 1.34
CA TRP A 130 -3.56 -15.33 2.76
C TRP A 130 -3.77 -16.82 3.06
N ALA A 131 -4.61 -17.49 2.27
CA ALA A 131 -4.86 -18.91 2.43
C ALA A 131 -3.61 -19.76 2.18
N ASP A 132 -2.80 -19.39 1.20
CA ASP A 132 -1.54 -20.06 0.88
C ASP A 132 -0.55 -19.96 2.04
N LEU A 133 -0.37 -18.76 2.60
CA LEU A 133 0.45 -18.52 3.79
C LEU A 133 -0.10 -19.25 5.04
N ALA A 134 -1.41 -19.33 5.20
CA ALA A 134 -2.07 -19.99 6.33
C ALA A 134 -2.15 -21.51 6.17
N GLY A 135 -1.75 -22.08 5.04
CA GLY A 135 -1.87 -23.52 4.76
C GLY A 135 -3.32 -23.98 4.61
N LEU A 136 -4.25 -23.07 4.26
CA LEU A 136 -5.66 -23.39 4.07
C LEU A 136 -5.95 -23.81 2.63
N SER A 137 -6.98 -24.64 2.46
CA SER A 137 -7.47 -25.06 1.16
C SER A 137 -9.00 -25.00 1.12
N PHE A 138 -9.55 -24.57 0.00
CA PHE A 138 -10.98 -24.52 -0.31
C PHE A 138 -11.15 -24.65 -1.85
N ASP A 139 -12.37 -24.93 -2.30
CA ASP A 139 -12.62 -25.32 -3.71
C ASP A 139 -12.21 -24.22 -4.73
N GLU A 140 -12.38 -22.95 -4.37
CA GLU A 140 -12.05 -21.80 -5.25
C GLU A 140 -10.61 -21.32 -5.11
N LEU A 141 -9.78 -21.98 -4.29
CA LEU A 141 -8.39 -21.59 -4.11
C LEU A 141 -7.61 -21.73 -5.43
N ASP A 142 -7.16 -20.62 -5.95
CA ASP A 142 -6.31 -20.55 -7.15
C ASP A 142 -4.90 -20.07 -6.76
N ARG A 143 -3.97 -21.01 -6.59
CA ARG A 143 -2.57 -20.70 -6.23
C ARG A 143 -1.86 -19.85 -7.28
N SER A 144 -2.33 -19.83 -8.52
CA SER A 144 -1.77 -18.93 -9.53
C SER A 144 -2.05 -17.45 -9.26
N LYS A 145 -2.94 -17.15 -8.31
CA LYS A 145 -3.26 -15.80 -7.82
C LYS A 145 -2.55 -15.46 -6.52
N SER A 146 -1.93 -16.44 -5.86
CA SER A 146 -1.19 -16.18 -4.62
C SER A 146 0.14 -15.52 -4.93
N LEU A 147 0.39 -14.36 -4.29
CA LEU A 147 1.64 -13.61 -4.47
C LEU A 147 2.88 -14.43 -4.12
N VAL A 148 2.76 -15.35 -3.17
CA VAL A 148 3.87 -16.13 -2.61
C VAL A 148 4.00 -17.53 -3.22
N SER A 149 3.14 -17.90 -4.16
CA SER A 149 3.16 -19.22 -4.80
C SER A 149 4.17 -19.31 -5.91
N ASP A 150 4.85 -20.46 -6.04
CA ASP A 150 5.66 -20.80 -7.20
C ASP A 150 4.82 -20.88 -8.50
N SER A 151 3.51 -21.13 -8.34
CA SER A 151 2.55 -21.17 -9.44
C SER A 151 2.03 -19.79 -9.87
N PHE A 152 2.50 -18.70 -9.24
CA PHE A 152 2.02 -17.35 -9.53
C PHE A 152 2.06 -17.02 -11.01
N LYS A 153 0.96 -16.42 -11.50
CA LYS A 153 0.88 -15.93 -12.89
C LYS A 153 0.46 -14.46 -12.87
N ALA A 154 1.32 -13.62 -13.41
CA ALA A 154 0.98 -12.20 -13.61
C ALA A 154 -0.28 -12.07 -14.47
N ARG A 155 -1.15 -11.12 -14.09
CA ARG A 155 -2.41 -10.82 -14.76
C ARG A 155 -2.47 -9.31 -15.03
N PRO A 156 -3.23 -8.86 -16.04
CA PRO A 156 -3.51 -7.42 -16.20
C PRO A 156 -4.13 -6.85 -14.92
N LEU A 157 -3.61 -5.74 -14.44
CA LEU A 157 -4.14 -5.00 -13.30
C LEU A 157 -5.14 -3.98 -13.82
N LEU A 158 -6.42 -4.35 -13.88
CA LEU A 158 -7.49 -3.50 -14.39
C LEU A 158 -8.02 -2.58 -13.30
N ILE A 159 -8.08 -1.28 -13.60
CA ILE A 159 -8.49 -0.22 -12.68
C ILE A 159 -9.59 0.65 -13.32
N GLY A 160 -10.30 1.40 -12.49
CA GLY A 160 -11.41 2.27 -12.91
C GLY A 160 -12.71 1.87 -12.25
N ASP A 161 -13.81 2.41 -12.73
CA ASP A 161 -15.15 2.09 -12.22
C ASP A 161 -15.73 0.87 -12.95
N PRO A 162 -15.86 -0.30 -12.28
CA PRO A 162 -16.39 -1.51 -12.90
C PRO A 162 -17.90 -1.44 -13.19
N TYR A 163 -18.60 -0.47 -12.62
CA TYR A 163 -20.05 -0.31 -12.75
C TYR A 163 -20.45 0.66 -13.85
N GLN A 164 -19.49 1.35 -14.48
CA GLN A 164 -19.79 2.22 -15.62
C GLN A 164 -19.98 1.37 -16.88
N THR A 165 -21.25 1.20 -17.26
CA THR A 165 -21.65 0.44 -18.45
C THR A 165 -21.48 1.20 -19.77
N GLU A 166 -21.32 2.52 -19.72
CA GLU A 166 -21.24 3.38 -20.89
C GLU A 166 -19.82 3.95 -21.06
N GLN A 167 -19.10 3.43 -22.04
CA GLN A 167 -17.93 4.03 -22.70
C GLN A 167 -16.57 4.04 -22.01
N ARG A 168 -16.38 3.51 -20.80
CA ARG A 168 -15.03 3.38 -20.23
C ARG A 168 -14.74 1.93 -19.87
N ALA A 169 -14.04 1.25 -20.77
CA ALA A 169 -13.38 0.00 -20.42
C ALA A 169 -12.43 0.26 -19.24
N LEU A 170 -12.28 -0.73 -18.36
CA LEU A 170 -11.25 -0.69 -17.33
C LEU A 170 -9.89 -0.46 -17.98
N ILE A 171 -9.03 0.31 -17.32
CA ILE A 171 -7.71 0.70 -17.81
C ILE A 171 -6.70 -0.28 -17.24
N ASP A 172 -5.80 -0.78 -18.07
CA ASP A 172 -4.64 -1.53 -17.56
C ASP A 172 -3.69 -0.57 -16.82
N PHE A 173 -3.45 -0.84 -15.54
CA PHE A 173 -2.59 -0.03 -14.68
C PHE A 173 -1.16 0.11 -15.22
N SER A 174 -0.67 -0.86 -15.99
CA SER A 174 0.66 -0.80 -16.62
C SER A 174 0.80 0.38 -17.60
N LEU A 175 -0.32 0.90 -18.11
CA LEU A 175 -0.36 2.09 -18.96
C LEU A 175 -0.25 3.41 -18.17
N MET A 176 -0.44 3.35 -16.84
CA MET A 176 -0.21 4.47 -15.96
C MET A 176 1.25 4.47 -15.55
N LYS A 177 2.03 5.44 -16.01
CA LYS A 177 3.41 5.59 -15.55
C LYS A 177 3.40 6.04 -14.09
N PRO A 178 3.68 5.17 -13.11
CA PRO A 178 3.85 5.63 -11.75
C PRO A 178 5.02 6.61 -11.72
N LYS A 179 4.89 7.71 -11.00
CA LYS A 179 6.03 8.54 -10.66
C LYS A 179 7.00 7.62 -9.90
N LYS A 180 8.25 7.47 -10.37
CA LYS A 180 9.29 6.83 -9.55
C LYS A 180 9.27 7.56 -8.20
N PRO A 181 9.19 6.86 -7.05
CA PRO A 181 9.37 7.52 -5.78
C PRO A 181 10.70 8.25 -5.84
N ASP A 182 10.69 9.57 -5.62
CA ASP A 182 11.92 10.32 -5.41
C ASP A 182 12.65 9.59 -4.27
N ALA A 183 13.93 9.30 -4.47
CA ALA A 183 14.71 8.53 -3.52
C ALA A 183 14.46 9.08 -2.11
N ALA A 184 14.04 8.22 -1.18
CA ALA A 184 13.84 8.61 0.20
C ALA A 184 15.09 9.37 0.67
N PRO A 185 14.95 10.50 1.38
CA PRO A 185 16.10 11.21 1.92
C PRO A 185 16.90 10.21 2.76
N ALA A 186 18.16 10.00 2.37
CA ALA A 186 19.09 9.20 3.11
C ALA A 186 19.21 9.83 4.52
N GLY A 187 18.72 9.13 5.54
CA GLY A 187 18.96 9.52 6.93
C GLY A 187 17.74 9.62 7.82
N VAL A 188 17.14 8.51 8.15
CA VAL A 188 16.65 8.30 9.52
C VAL A 188 17.40 7.07 10.03
N ALA A 189 18.60 7.34 10.58
CA ALA A 189 19.36 6.37 11.32
C ALA A 189 18.56 5.93 12.55
N GLN A 190 18.63 4.66 12.79
CA GLN A 190 18.17 3.95 13.98
C GLN A 190 18.49 4.72 15.28
N GLN A 191 17.52 4.95 16.10
CA GLN A 191 17.62 5.02 17.55
C GLN A 191 16.48 4.22 18.16
#